data_9ab9487e76ff874d21161c9c9c5d0513
#
_entry.id   9ab9487e76ff874d21161c9c9c5d0513
#
_cell.length_a   1.000
_cell.length_b   1.000
_cell.length_c   1.000
_cell.angle_alpha   90.00
_cell.angle_beta   90.00
_cell.angle_gamma   90.00
#
_symmetry.space_group_name_H-M   'P 1'
#
loop_
_entity.id
_entity.type
_entity.pdbx_description
1 polymer ?
#
loop_
_entity_poly.entity_id
_entity_poly.type
_entity_poly.pdbx_seq_one_letter_code
_entity_poly.pdbx_strand_id
1 'polypeptide(L)'
;MKYLNKKEEEKAIIQILEVLLDNSVPFSGAHRKKQWEKGWGENLESGNITPKYFGKYPVQRFNGRLVKGCNEKQMLYSIVDSLAKKYLKQADIYEFGCGTGHNLWRVKAINKKAKLHGFDWTKSSQKIVNSMGFDGQNFDFFNPADIKLEKNAGVYTVASLEQTGTNYRKFVSYLLKNKPEVVVHIEPIPELLDSSKLLDYLSIQYMSKRKYLSGYLTYLEELEKKGKIKIIEARRSGIGSFLIDGYSIIIWKPIWKKQNN
;
A
#
# COMPACT_ATOMS: atom_id res chain seq x y z
N MET A 1 23.13 6.73 2.64
CA MET A 1 22.05 7.48 3.31
C MET A 1 22.66 8.50 4.26
N LYS A 2 22.24 9.78 4.18
CA LYS A 2 22.71 10.89 5.02
C LYS A 2 21.50 11.75 5.42
N TYR A 3 21.40 12.12 6.70
CA TYR A 3 20.40 13.09 7.17
C TYR A 3 20.67 14.48 6.59
N LEU A 4 19.61 15.23 6.33
CA LEU A 4 19.72 16.62 5.90
C LEU A 4 20.28 17.47 7.05
N ASN A 5 21.10 18.48 6.71
CA ASN A 5 21.44 19.55 7.64
C ASN A 5 20.27 20.54 7.75
N LYS A 6 20.33 21.46 8.73
CA LYS A 6 19.25 22.43 9.00
C LYS A 6 18.81 23.22 7.78
N LYS A 7 19.76 23.76 7.01
CA LYS A 7 19.45 24.56 5.79
C LYS A 7 18.80 23.72 4.68
N GLU A 8 19.23 22.46 4.53
CA GLU A 8 18.63 21.51 3.57
C GLU A 8 17.21 21.11 4.01
N GLU A 9 17.01 20.91 5.32
CA GLU A 9 15.72 20.54 5.89
C GLU A 9 14.71 21.69 5.74
N GLU A 10 15.10 22.94 6.03
CA GLU A 10 14.26 24.12 5.80
C GLU A 10 13.82 24.24 4.35
N LYS A 11 14.73 24.06 3.38
CA LYS A 11 14.38 24.05 1.94
C LYS A 11 13.40 22.92 1.60
N ALA A 12 13.62 21.73 2.13
CA ALA A 12 12.74 20.58 1.91
C ALA A 12 11.34 20.83 2.49
N ILE A 13 11.24 21.43 3.68
CA ILE A 13 9.96 21.82 4.29
C ILE A 13 9.23 22.83 3.42
N ILE A 14 9.93 23.85 2.90
CA ILE A 14 9.32 24.84 1.97
C ILE A 14 8.73 24.12 0.75
N GLN A 15 9.46 23.19 0.13
CA GLN A 15 8.96 22.40 -0.99
C GLN A 15 7.72 21.57 -0.64
N ILE A 16 7.66 20.99 0.57
CA ILE A 16 6.47 20.28 1.02
C ILE A 16 5.29 21.25 1.17
N LEU A 17 5.52 22.43 1.74
CA LEU A 17 4.48 23.47 1.89
C LEU A 17 3.99 23.97 0.54
N GLU A 18 4.86 24.18 -0.44
CA GLU A 18 4.48 24.53 -1.82
C GLU A 18 3.52 23.50 -2.42
N VAL A 19 3.82 22.19 -2.26
CA VAL A 19 2.92 21.12 -2.71
C VAL A 19 1.60 21.12 -1.94
N LEU A 20 1.62 21.43 -0.64
CA LEU A 20 0.40 21.53 0.17
C LEU A 20 -0.47 22.74 -0.25
N LEU A 21 0.11 23.83 -0.69
CA LEU A 21 -0.60 25.02 -1.17
C LEU A 21 -1.05 24.90 -2.63
N ASP A 22 -0.45 24.02 -3.42
CA ASP A 22 -0.79 23.83 -4.83
C ASP A 22 -2.17 23.17 -5.00
N ASN A 23 -3.16 23.94 -5.44
CA ASN A 23 -4.52 23.47 -5.66
C ASN A 23 -4.67 22.51 -6.86
N SER A 24 -3.66 22.40 -7.73
CA SER A 24 -3.65 21.45 -8.84
C SER A 24 -3.34 20.01 -8.43
N VAL A 25 -2.86 19.78 -7.20
CA VAL A 25 -2.59 18.44 -6.68
C VAL A 25 -3.89 17.62 -6.61
N PRO A 26 -4.01 16.56 -7.42
CA PRO A 26 -5.25 15.81 -7.51
C PRO A 26 -5.48 14.96 -6.27
N PHE A 27 -6.73 14.78 -5.86
CA PHE A 27 -7.11 13.87 -4.78
C PHE A 27 -7.45 12.46 -5.30
N SER A 28 -7.41 11.48 -4.42
CA SER A 28 -7.68 10.06 -4.71
C SER A 28 -9.17 9.75 -4.80
N GLY A 29 -9.52 8.60 -5.37
CA GLY A 29 -10.89 8.14 -5.49
C GLY A 29 -11.16 7.44 -6.81
N ALA A 30 -12.38 6.91 -6.96
CA ALA A 30 -12.80 6.12 -8.12
C ALA A 30 -12.65 6.85 -9.47
N HIS A 31 -12.75 8.19 -9.48
CA HIS A 31 -12.58 9.01 -10.68
C HIS A 31 -11.16 8.93 -11.29
N ARG A 32 -10.16 8.48 -10.51
CA ARG A 32 -8.76 8.34 -10.96
C ARG A 32 -8.50 7.10 -11.83
N LYS A 33 -9.47 6.21 -12.01
CA LYS A 33 -9.30 4.95 -12.75
C LYS A 33 -8.70 5.15 -14.15
N LYS A 34 -9.22 6.13 -14.91
CA LYS A 34 -8.68 6.43 -16.26
C LYS A 34 -7.23 6.88 -16.25
N GLN A 35 -6.82 7.64 -15.24
CA GLN A 35 -5.44 8.09 -15.10
C GLN A 35 -4.50 6.93 -14.77
N TRP A 36 -4.91 6.03 -13.89
CA TRP A 36 -4.13 4.83 -13.58
C TRP A 36 -4.05 3.88 -14.79
N GLU A 37 -5.16 3.71 -15.53
CA GLU A 37 -5.15 2.95 -16.79
C GLU A 37 -4.13 3.51 -17.78
N LYS A 38 -4.07 4.85 -17.95
CA LYS A 38 -3.06 5.50 -18.79
C LYS A 38 -1.65 5.23 -18.27
N GLY A 39 -1.41 5.43 -16.97
CA GLY A 39 -0.08 5.23 -16.37
C GLY A 39 0.44 3.81 -16.53
N TRP A 40 -0.39 2.82 -16.24
CA TRP A 40 0.01 1.42 -16.43
C TRP A 40 0.06 1.02 -17.91
N GLY A 41 -0.72 1.67 -18.78
CA GLY A 41 -0.61 1.54 -20.25
C GLY A 41 0.78 1.93 -20.75
N GLU A 42 1.30 3.05 -20.29
CA GLU A 42 2.67 3.49 -20.63
C GLU A 42 3.75 2.53 -20.11
N ASN A 43 3.54 1.90 -18.94
CA ASN A 43 4.42 0.83 -18.46
C ASN A 43 4.33 -0.42 -19.32
N LEU A 44 3.12 -0.82 -19.74
CA LEU A 44 2.90 -1.97 -20.64
C LEU A 44 3.60 -1.77 -21.97
N GLU A 45 3.44 -0.60 -22.61
CA GLU A 45 4.05 -0.26 -23.90
C GLU A 45 5.59 -0.25 -23.84
N SER A 46 6.15 0.31 -22.75
CA SER A 46 7.60 0.40 -22.57
C SER A 46 8.25 -0.89 -22.07
N GLY A 47 7.49 -1.88 -21.63
CA GLY A 47 8.00 -3.08 -20.95
C GLY A 47 8.65 -2.81 -19.58
N ASN A 48 8.58 -1.59 -19.07
CA ASN A 48 9.19 -1.21 -17.80
C ASN A 48 8.21 -1.39 -16.64
N ILE A 49 8.43 -2.39 -15.79
CA ILE A 49 7.61 -2.67 -14.62
C ILE A 49 7.86 -1.74 -13.41
N THR A 50 8.88 -0.87 -13.47
CA THR A 50 9.12 0.08 -12.38
C THR A 50 8.14 1.25 -12.49
N PRO A 51 7.28 1.48 -11.48
CA PRO A 51 6.39 2.64 -11.49
C PRO A 51 7.13 3.96 -11.56
N LYS A 52 6.64 4.91 -12.36
CA LYS A 52 7.27 6.21 -12.61
C LYS A 52 7.30 7.16 -11.42
N TYR A 53 6.58 6.87 -10.34
CA TYR A 53 6.57 7.72 -9.15
C TYR A 53 7.84 7.54 -8.28
N PHE A 54 8.56 6.43 -8.41
CA PHE A 54 9.83 6.26 -7.72
C PHE A 54 10.90 7.19 -8.30
N GLY A 55 11.68 7.79 -7.40
CA GLY A 55 12.78 8.69 -7.79
C GLY A 55 12.34 10.10 -8.16
N LYS A 56 11.07 10.46 -8.00
CA LYS A 56 10.58 11.82 -8.24
C LYS A 56 11.28 12.86 -7.36
N TYR A 57 11.62 12.48 -6.13
CA TYR A 57 12.29 13.34 -5.17
C TYR A 57 13.61 12.72 -4.70
N PRO A 58 14.68 13.52 -4.55
CA PRO A 58 15.98 13.03 -4.09
C PRO A 58 16.04 12.85 -2.56
N VAL A 59 14.99 13.25 -1.84
CA VAL A 59 14.86 13.21 -0.38
C VAL A 59 13.74 12.28 0.00
N GLN A 60 13.96 11.44 1.02
CA GLN A 60 13.00 10.51 1.58
C GLN A 60 12.87 10.70 3.09
N ARG A 61 11.90 10.03 3.71
CA ARG A 61 11.73 9.98 5.17
C ARG A 61 12.33 8.69 5.72
N PHE A 62 13.07 8.84 6.81
CA PHE A 62 13.62 7.73 7.56
C PHE A 62 13.63 8.04 9.05
N ASN A 63 12.93 7.21 9.83
CA ASN A 63 12.81 7.35 11.30
C ASN A 63 12.43 8.78 11.76
N GLY A 64 11.41 9.35 11.11
CA GLY A 64 10.87 10.68 11.45
C GLY A 64 11.77 11.85 11.03
N ARG A 65 12.78 11.64 10.20
CA ARG A 65 13.69 12.67 9.68
C ARG A 65 13.80 12.60 8.16
N LEU A 66 14.29 13.67 7.53
CA LEU A 66 14.57 13.72 6.10
C LEU A 66 16.00 13.26 5.81
N VAL A 67 16.12 12.41 4.77
CA VAL A 67 17.40 11.81 4.34
C VAL A 67 17.59 11.93 2.83
N LYS A 68 18.84 11.97 2.38
CA LYS A 68 19.26 11.93 0.99
C LYS A 68 20.25 10.79 0.71
N GLY A 69 20.49 10.49 -0.57
CA GLY A 69 21.43 9.43 -0.97
C GLY A 69 20.90 8.03 -0.64
N CYS A 70 19.58 7.85 -0.67
CA CYS A 70 18.92 6.55 -0.59
C CYS A 70 17.93 6.39 -1.75
N ASN A 71 17.50 5.18 -2.01
CA ASN A 71 16.55 4.84 -3.07
C ASN A 71 15.24 4.37 -2.44
N GLU A 72 14.18 5.15 -2.62
CA GLU A 72 12.85 4.88 -2.05
C GLU A 72 12.34 3.48 -2.43
N LYS A 73 12.50 3.07 -3.69
CA LYS A 73 12.10 1.75 -4.16
C LYS A 73 12.80 0.62 -3.40
N GLN A 74 14.11 0.75 -3.16
CA GLN A 74 14.87 -0.26 -2.40
C GLN A 74 14.47 -0.27 -0.93
N MET A 75 14.18 0.90 -0.33
CA MET A 75 13.69 1.00 1.04
C MET A 75 12.33 0.30 1.16
N LEU A 76 11.38 0.55 0.24
CA LEU A 76 10.10 -0.15 0.20
C LEU A 76 10.30 -1.66 0.01
N TYR A 77 11.14 -2.07 -0.91
CA TYR A 77 11.42 -3.50 -1.13
C TYR A 77 11.97 -4.20 0.12
N SER A 78 12.76 -3.52 0.95
CA SER A 78 13.23 -4.10 2.21
C SER A 78 12.07 -4.41 3.17
N ILE A 79 11.03 -3.57 3.18
CA ILE A 79 9.80 -3.82 3.95
C ILE A 79 9.05 -5.01 3.37
N VAL A 80 8.77 -4.99 2.05
CA VAL A 80 8.06 -6.08 1.36
C VAL A 80 8.75 -7.42 1.60
N ASP A 81 10.07 -7.49 1.42
CA ASP A 81 10.87 -8.70 1.62
C ASP A 81 10.79 -9.21 3.06
N SER A 82 10.91 -8.32 4.04
CA SER A 82 10.84 -8.67 5.45
C SER A 82 9.46 -9.25 5.82
N LEU A 83 8.39 -8.60 5.34
CA LEU A 83 7.03 -9.03 5.62
C LEU A 83 6.66 -10.31 4.85
N ALA A 84 7.13 -10.45 3.60
CA ALA A 84 6.94 -11.69 2.85
C ALA A 84 7.61 -12.88 3.54
N LYS A 85 8.84 -12.73 4.02
CA LYS A 85 9.54 -13.78 4.79
C LYS A 85 8.79 -14.17 6.06
N LYS A 86 8.17 -13.21 6.73
CA LYS A 86 7.52 -13.44 8.02
C LYS A 86 6.08 -13.94 7.87
N TYR A 87 5.29 -13.36 6.96
CA TYR A 87 3.84 -13.50 6.93
C TYR A 87 3.26 -14.09 5.64
N LEU A 88 3.93 -13.96 4.47
CA LEU A 88 3.40 -14.45 3.19
C LEU A 88 4.04 -15.79 2.81
N LYS A 89 3.64 -16.85 3.53
CA LYS A 89 4.15 -18.22 3.37
C LYS A 89 3.14 -19.18 2.75
N GLN A 90 1.96 -18.68 2.39
CA GLN A 90 0.84 -19.45 1.87
C GLN A 90 1.15 -19.97 0.46
N ALA A 91 0.41 -21.02 0.04
CA ALA A 91 0.53 -21.56 -1.32
C ALA A 91 0.00 -20.59 -2.38
N ASP A 92 -1.06 -19.84 -2.04
CA ASP A 92 -1.66 -18.81 -2.87
C ASP A 92 -1.57 -17.45 -2.17
N ILE A 93 -1.03 -16.47 -2.87
CA ILE A 93 -0.79 -15.11 -2.35
C ILE A 93 -1.32 -14.09 -3.33
N TYR A 94 -2.15 -13.16 -2.84
CA TYR A 94 -2.85 -12.16 -3.61
C TYR A 94 -2.35 -10.75 -3.28
N GLU A 95 -1.90 -10.00 -4.29
CA GLU A 95 -1.68 -8.56 -4.18
C GLU A 95 -2.87 -7.81 -4.75
N PHE A 96 -3.52 -6.97 -3.93
CA PHE A 96 -4.60 -6.10 -4.38
C PHE A 96 -4.08 -4.68 -4.62
N GLY A 97 -4.40 -4.12 -5.80
CA GLY A 97 -3.83 -2.87 -6.30
C GLY A 97 -2.38 -3.05 -6.75
N CYS A 98 -2.09 -4.17 -7.42
CA CYS A 98 -0.73 -4.59 -7.76
C CYS A 98 -0.04 -3.70 -8.81
N GLY A 99 -0.78 -2.84 -9.52
CA GLY A 99 -0.24 -1.97 -10.56
C GLY A 99 0.56 -2.74 -11.61
N THR A 100 1.85 -2.47 -11.68
CA THR A 100 2.74 -3.18 -12.63
C THR A 100 3.19 -4.56 -12.15
N GLY A 101 2.76 -5.04 -10.99
CA GLY A 101 3.16 -6.34 -10.43
C GLY A 101 4.60 -6.41 -9.93
N HIS A 102 5.29 -5.27 -9.78
CA HIS A 102 6.70 -5.26 -9.36
C HIS A 102 6.94 -5.87 -7.97
N ASN A 103 5.96 -5.80 -7.06
CA ASN A 103 6.05 -6.44 -5.74
C ASN A 103 5.82 -7.96 -5.82
N LEU A 104 5.01 -8.44 -6.80
CA LEU A 104 4.81 -9.88 -7.00
C LEU A 104 6.15 -10.59 -7.25
N TRP A 105 7.04 -9.98 -8.04
CA TRP A 105 8.40 -10.51 -8.24
C TRP A 105 9.19 -10.61 -6.93
N ARG A 106 9.05 -9.64 -6.03
CA ARG A 106 9.72 -9.66 -4.72
C ARG A 106 9.22 -10.82 -3.87
N VAL A 107 7.89 -10.96 -3.79
CA VAL A 107 7.27 -12.06 -3.04
C VAL A 107 7.63 -13.41 -3.64
N LYS A 108 7.63 -13.54 -4.99
CA LYS A 108 8.03 -14.77 -5.69
C LYS A 108 9.47 -15.17 -5.42
N ALA A 109 10.39 -14.21 -5.36
CA ALA A 109 11.80 -14.48 -5.05
C ALA A 109 11.98 -15.07 -3.63
N ILE A 110 11.09 -14.72 -2.70
CA ILE A 110 11.12 -15.19 -1.33
C ILE A 110 10.34 -16.50 -1.16
N ASN A 111 9.11 -16.56 -1.66
CA ASN A 111 8.28 -17.76 -1.64
C ASN A 111 8.18 -18.36 -3.06
N LYS A 112 9.21 -19.06 -3.47
CA LYS A 112 9.35 -19.63 -4.83
C LYS A 112 8.25 -20.61 -5.20
N LYS A 113 7.61 -21.27 -4.21
CA LYS A 113 6.56 -22.26 -4.45
C LYS A 113 5.16 -21.62 -4.54
N ALA A 114 4.99 -20.40 -4.05
CA ALA A 114 3.69 -19.76 -4.06
C ALA A 114 3.19 -19.48 -5.48
N LYS A 115 1.90 -19.67 -5.69
CA LYS A 115 1.16 -19.13 -6.83
C LYS A 115 0.78 -17.70 -6.48
N LEU A 116 1.12 -16.77 -7.37
CA LEU A 116 0.91 -15.35 -7.15
C LEU A 116 -0.21 -14.82 -8.05
N HIS A 117 -1.09 -14.03 -7.44
CA HIS A 117 -2.24 -13.42 -8.06
C HIS A 117 -2.13 -11.90 -7.90
N GLY A 118 -2.19 -11.17 -9.00
CA GLY A 118 -2.11 -9.71 -9.00
C GLY A 118 -3.43 -9.10 -9.45
N PHE A 119 -4.09 -8.39 -8.54
CA PHE A 119 -5.41 -7.81 -8.76
C PHE A 119 -5.32 -6.29 -8.80
N ASP A 120 -5.86 -5.69 -9.86
CA ASP A 120 -5.91 -4.24 -10.04
C ASP A 120 -7.17 -3.85 -10.82
N TRP A 121 -7.62 -2.61 -10.71
CA TRP A 121 -8.81 -2.14 -11.40
C TRP A 121 -8.59 -1.77 -12.86
N THR A 122 -7.36 -1.83 -13.37
CA THR A 122 -6.97 -1.47 -14.73
C THR A 122 -6.73 -2.70 -15.60
N LYS A 123 -7.06 -2.59 -16.89
CA LYS A 123 -6.79 -3.67 -17.86
C LYS A 123 -5.30 -3.76 -18.22
N SER A 124 -4.60 -2.62 -18.22
CA SER A 124 -3.16 -2.59 -18.49
C SER A 124 -2.37 -3.32 -17.42
N SER A 125 -2.70 -3.14 -16.13
CA SER A 125 -2.11 -3.91 -15.04
C SER A 125 -2.33 -5.42 -15.22
N GLN A 126 -3.58 -5.84 -15.48
CA GLN A 126 -3.89 -7.25 -15.75
C GLN A 126 -3.01 -7.84 -16.85
N LYS A 127 -2.84 -7.12 -17.98
CA LYS A 127 -1.98 -7.56 -19.07
C LYS A 127 -0.53 -7.69 -18.67
N ILE A 128 0.01 -6.71 -17.92
CA ILE A 128 1.39 -6.74 -17.42
C ILE A 128 1.60 -7.97 -16.52
N VAL A 129 0.71 -8.17 -15.55
CA VAL A 129 0.81 -9.29 -14.60
C VAL A 129 0.76 -10.65 -15.32
N ASN A 130 -0.17 -10.81 -16.29
CA ASN A 130 -0.28 -12.03 -17.09
C ASN A 130 0.97 -12.26 -17.96
N SER A 131 1.57 -11.21 -18.53
CA SER A 131 2.80 -11.34 -19.32
C SER A 131 4.01 -11.80 -18.50
N MET A 132 3.97 -11.59 -17.17
CA MET A 132 4.97 -12.09 -16.23
C MET A 132 4.77 -13.56 -15.82
N GLY A 133 3.70 -14.21 -16.28
CA GLY A 133 3.34 -15.58 -15.87
C GLY A 133 2.66 -15.67 -14.50
N PHE A 134 2.15 -14.57 -13.97
CA PHE A 134 1.29 -14.53 -12.78
C PHE A 134 -0.19 -14.47 -13.18
N ASP A 135 -1.10 -14.76 -12.24
CA ASP A 135 -2.54 -14.67 -12.48
C ASP A 135 -3.02 -13.23 -12.25
N GLY A 136 -3.19 -12.48 -13.35
CA GLY A 136 -3.66 -11.09 -13.33
C GLY A 136 -5.16 -11.01 -13.55
N GLN A 137 -5.87 -10.34 -12.63
CA GLN A 137 -7.33 -10.15 -12.74
C GLN A 137 -7.74 -8.71 -12.44
N ASN A 138 -8.89 -8.29 -12.99
CA ASN A 138 -9.45 -6.99 -12.65
C ASN A 138 -10.20 -7.06 -11.31
N PHE A 139 -9.88 -6.11 -10.44
CA PHE A 139 -10.53 -5.97 -9.15
C PHE A 139 -10.61 -4.49 -8.74
N ASP A 140 -11.78 -4.05 -8.31
CA ASP A 140 -12.03 -2.67 -7.90
C ASP A 140 -12.36 -2.62 -6.41
N PHE A 141 -11.54 -1.91 -5.61
CA PHE A 141 -11.77 -1.73 -4.18
C PHE A 141 -13.14 -1.07 -3.87
N PHE A 142 -13.60 -0.18 -4.76
CA PHE A 142 -14.87 0.53 -4.57
C PHE A 142 -16.09 -0.36 -4.85
N ASN A 143 -15.90 -1.37 -5.70
CA ASN A 143 -16.92 -2.34 -6.06
C ASN A 143 -16.31 -3.73 -6.24
N PRO A 144 -15.93 -4.40 -5.12
CA PRO A 144 -15.30 -5.70 -5.17
C PRO A 144 -16.11 -6.73 -5.95
N ALA A 145 -15.47 -7.36 -6.95
CA ALA A 145 -16.06 -8.49 -7.66
C ALA A 145 -16.16 -9.71 -6.72
N ASP A 146 -17.11 -10.61 -7.00
CA ASP A 146 -17.28 -11.85 -6.21
C ASP A 146 -16.28 -12.93 -6.65
N ILE A 147 -14.99 -12.60 -6.60
CA ILE A 147 -13.89 -13.52 -6.85
C ILE A 147 -13.59 -14.26 -5.54
N LYS A 148 -13.55 -15.58 -5.58
CA LYS A 148 -13.17 -16.39 -4.41
C LYS A 148 -11.67 -16.49 -4.33
N LEU A 149 -11.14 -16.26 -3.13
CA LEU A 149 -9.74 -16.56 -2.82
C LEU A 149 -9.58 -18.04 -2.52
N GLU A 150 -8.42 -18.58 -2.82
CA GLU A 150 -8.04 -19.92 -2.41
C GLU A 150 -8.04 -20.06 -0.87
N LYS A 151 -8.29 -21.26 -0.40
CA LYS A 151 -8.32 -21.54 1.05
C LYS A 151 -6.96 -21.26 1.68
N ASN A 152 -6.95 -20.60 2.82
CA ASN A 152 -5.74 -20.21 3.55
C ASN A 152 -4.80 -19.29 2.74
N ALA A 153 -5.36 -18.47 1.85
CA ALA A 153 -4.57 -17.51 1.06
C ALA A 153 -3.91 -16.44 1.94
N GLY A 154 -2.75 -15.97 1.50
CA GLY A 154 -2.17 -14.72 1.98
C GLY A 154 -2.64 -13.55 1.13
N VAL A 155 -2.93 -12.42 1.75
CA VAL A 155 -3.33 -11.19 1.05
C VAL A 155 -2.40 -10.05 1.44
N TYR A 156 -2.03 -9.21 0.47
CA TYR A 156 -1.32 -7.98 0.79
C TYR A 156 -1.70 -6.81 -0.14
N THR A 157 -1.47 -5.59 0.35
CA THR A 157 -1.57 -4.33 -0.40
C THR A 157 -0.34 -3.47 -0.14
N VAL A 158 0.09 -2.70 -1.13
CA VAL A 158 1.24 -1.79 -1.02
C VAL A 158 0.90 -0.47 -1.70
N ALA A 159 0.76 0.60 -0.92
CA ALA A 159 0.49 1.96 -1.39
C ALA A 159 -0.62 2.03 -2.47
N SER A 160 -1.68 1.27 -2.26
CA SER A 160 -2.79 1.10 -3.20
C SER A 160 -4.16 1.30 -2.54
N LEU A 161 -4.38 0.72 -1.35
CA LEU A 161 -5.60 0.89 -0.58
C LEU A 161 -5.82 2.36 -0.18
N GLU A 162 -4.74 3.14 -0.08
CA GLU A 162 -4.78 4.58 0.16
C GLU A 162 -5.71 5.34 -0.79
N GLN A 163 -5.86 4.84 -2.02
CA GLN A 163 -6.70 5.47 -3.04
C GLN A 163 -8.20 5.41 -2.72
N THR A 164 -8.61 4.60 -1.75
CA THR A 164 -10.02 4.44 -1.36
C THR A 164 -10.52 5.53 -0.41
N GLY A 165 -9.62 6.27 0.24
CA GLY A 165 -9.99 7.25 1.27
C GLY A 165 -10.74 6.59 2.42
N THR A 166 -12.03 6.88 2.57
CA THR A 166 -12.92 6.27 3.57
C THR A 166 -13.75 5.10 3.03
N ASN A 167 -13.59 4.73 1.75
CA ASN A 167 -14.45 3.73 1.07
C ASN A 167 -13.90 2.29 1.14
N TYR A 168 -13.03 1.98 2.06
CA TYR A 168 -12.40 0.66 2.24
C TYR A 168 -13.33 -0.44 2.81
N ARG A 169 -14.48 -0.09 3.37
CA ARG A 169 -15.36 -1.03 4.10
C ARG A 169 -15.84 -2.20 3.23
N LYS A 170 -16.11 -1.95 1.94
CA LYS A 170 -16.50 -3.01 1.00
C LYS A 170 -15.37 -4.02 0.79
N PHE A 171 -14.14 -3.54 0.65
CA PHE A 171 -12.96 -4.41 0.52
C PHE A 171 -12.72 -5.24 1.80
N VAL A 172 -12.81 -4.62 2.98
CA VAL A 172 -12.69 -5.38 4.24
C VAL A 172 -13.79 -6.43 4.37
N SER A 173 -15.05 -6.10 3.99
CA SER A 173 -16.15 -7.06 3.97
C SER A 173 -15.90 -8.23 3.00
N TYR A 174 -15.32 -7.95 1.82
CA TYR A 174 -14.88 -8.95 0.87
C TYR A 174 -13.81 -9.88 1.50
N LEU A 175 -12.80 -9.34 2.17
CA LEU A 175 -11.79 -10.14 2.85
C LEU A 175 -12.38 -10.99 3.98
N LEU A 176 -13.29 -10.44 4.78
CA LEU A 176 -14.01 -11.19 5.82
C LEU A 176 -14.84 -12.36 5.24
N LYS A 177 -15.46 -12.18 4.07
CA LYS A 177 -16.20 -13.24 3.35
C LYS A 177 -15.26 -14.33 2.85
N ASN A 178 -14.11 -13.96 2.29
CA ASN A 178 -13.14 -14.88 1.67
C ASN A 178 -12.19 -15.56 2.67
N LYS A 179 -12.07 -15.02 3.88
CA LYS A 179 -11.35 -15.68 4.97
C LYS A 179 -9.87 -15.98 4.68
N PRO A 180 -9.04 -15.02 4.25
CA PRO A 180 -7.61 -15.25 4.13
C PRO A 180 -6.97 -15.60 5.46
N GLU A 181 -5.86 -16.34 5.44
CA GLU A 181 -5.11 -16.71 6.63
C GLU A 181 -4.43 -15.49 7.27
N VAL A 182 -3.98 -14.57 6.45
CA VAL A 182 -3.34 -13.31 6.86
C VAL A 182 -3.59 -12.22 5.84
N VAL A 183 -3.73 -11.00 6.33
CA VAL A 183 -3.79 -9.76 5.53
C VAL A 183 -2.68 -8.84 5.98
N VAL A 184 -1.86 -8.37 5.04
CA VAL A 184 -0.72 -7.49 5.26
C VAL A 184 -0.93 -6.19 4.47
N HIS A 185 -0.96 -5.06 5.14
CA HIS A 185 -1.02 -3.76 4.50
C HIS A 185 0.29 -3.00 4.71
N ILE A 186 0.81 -2.40 3.64
CA ILE A 186 1.91 -1.44 3.64
C ILE A 186 1.35 -0.15 3.05
N GLU A 187 0.75 0.68 3.89
CA GLU A 187 -0.06 1.82 3.47
C GLU A 187 0.22 3.06 4.33
N PRO A 188 -0.10 4.27 3.87
CA PRO A 188 -0.08 5.45 4.72
C PRO A 188 -1.25 5.41 5.71
N ILE A 189 -0.92 5.35 7.00
CA ILE A 189 -1.89 5.25 8.10
C ILE A 189 -1.75 6.48 9.00
N PRO A 190 -2.58 7.52 8.80
CA PRO A 190 -2.47 8.77 9.56
C PRO A 190 -2.67 8.57 11.07
N GLU A 191 -3.44 7.57 11.49
CA GLU A 191 -3.68 7.25 12.90
C GLU A 191 -2.43 6.81 13.67
N LEU A 192 -1.36 6.42 12.97
CA LEU A 192 -0.07 6.07 13.56
C LEU A 192 0.91 7.25 13.66
N LEU A 193 0.53 8.44 13.19
CA LEU A 193 1.35 9.62 13.18
C LEU A 193 1.06 10.52 14.38
N ASP A 194 2.07 11.26 14.81
CA ASP A 194 2.00 12.21 15.94
C ASP A 194 1.91 13.64 15.40
N SER A 195 0.71 14.22 15.41
CA SER A 195 0.46 15.57 14.89
C SER A 195 1.20 16.70 15.61
N SER A 196 1.82 16.43 16.76
CA SER A 196 2.69 17.40 17.47
C SER A 196 4.08 17.50 16.83
N LYS A 197 4.47 16.55 15.96
CA LYS A 197 5.74 16.54 15.24
C LYS A 197 5.58 17.11 13.83
N LEU A 198 6.40 18.09 13.46
CA LEU A 198 6.27 18.84 12.21
C LEU A 198 6.17 17.92 10.97
N LEU A 199 7.06 16.96 10.81
CA LEU A 199 7.05 16.10 9.63
C LEU A 199 5.83 15.17 9.60
N ASP A 200 5.37 14.68 10.75
CA ASP A 200 4.16 13.88 10.85
C ASP A 200 2.92 14.75 10.54
N TYR A 201 2.87 15.96 11.09
CA TYR A 201 1.81 16.94 10.77
C TYR A 201 1.73 17.20 9.26
N LEU A 202 2.86 17.49 8.62
CA LEU A 202 2.92 17.73 7.17
C LEU A 202 2.49 16.47 6.37
N SER A 203 2.82 15.26 6.83
CA SER A 203 2.31 14.01 6.25
C SER A 203 0.79 13.92 6.33
N ILE A 204 0.22 14.19 7.52
CA ILE A 204 -1.23 14.17 7.73
C ILE A 204 -1.92 15.18 6.83
N GLN A 205 -1.38 16.43 6.72
CA GLN A 205 -1.94 17.46 5.83
C GLN A 205 -1.91 17.01 4.37
N TYR A 206 -0.82 16.38 3.91
CA TYR A 206 -0.75 15.87 2.54
C TYR A 206 -1.72 14.72 2.30
N MET A 207 -1.80 13.75 3.22
CA MET A 207 -2.76 12.64 3.14
C MET A 207 -4.21 13.16 3.09
N SER A 208 -4.53 14.16 3.92
CA SER A 208 -5.85 14.83 3.93
C SER A 208 -6.13 15.53 2.60
N LYS A 209 -5.19 16.33 2.07
CA LYS A 209 -5.29 17.00 0.76
C LYS A 209 -5.52 15.99 -0.36
N ARG A 210 -4.83 14.86 -0.31
CA ARG A 210 -4.95 13.78 -1.29
C ARG A 210 -6.21 12.93 -1.08
N LYS A 211 -6.95 13.11 0.01
CA LYS A 211 -8.05 12.23 0.42
C LYS A 211 -7.61 10.76 0.47
N TYR A 212 -6.43 10.51 1.03
CA TYR A 212 -5.89 9.18 1.23
C TYR A 212 -6.61 8.44 2.36
N LEU A 213 -6.26 7.19 2.57
CA LEU A 213 -6.81 6.30 3.59
C LEU A 213 -6.92 7.01 4.94
N SER A 214 -8.10 6.98 5.55
CA SER A 214 -8.39 7.64 6.83
C SER A 214 -9.42 6.85 7.62
N GLY A 215 -9.21 6.72 8.94
CA GLY A 215 -10.08 5.94 9.83
C GLY A 215 -9.95 4.42 9.66
N TYR A 216 -8.94 3.96 8.92
CA TYR A 216 -8.78 2.54 8.59
C TYR A 216 -8.36 1.71 9.81
N LEU A 217 -7.33 2.14 10.53
CA LEU A 217 -6.89 1.44 11.74
C LEU A 217 -7.98 1.44 12.81
N THR A 218 -8.61 2.58 13.05
CA THR A 218 -9.75 2.69 13.97
C THR A 218 -10.87 1.71 13.62
N TYR A 219 -11.20 1.58 12.32
CA TYR A 219 -12.20 0.61 11.87
C TYR A 219 -11.79 -0.85 12.11
N LEU A 220 -10.52 -1.19 11.91
CA LEU A 220 -10.02 -2.53 12.22
C LEU A 220 -10.06 -2.81 13.72
N GLU A 221 -9.73 -1.83 14.57
CA GLU A 221 -9.84 -1.93 16.03
C GLU A 221 -11.29 -2.17 16.48
N GLU A 222 -12.26 -1.51 15.84
CA GLU A 222 -13.68 -1.79 16.08
C GLU A 222 -14.06 -3.23 15.69
N LEU A 223 -13.53 -3.75 14.59
CA LEU A 223 -13.77 -5.14 14.18
C LEU A 223 -13.12 -6.14 15.15
N GLU A 224 -11.94 -5.81 15.67
CA GLU A 224 -11.26 -6.63 16.68
C GLU A 224 -12.06 -6.67 17.97
N LYS A 225 -12.53 -5.51 18.48
CA LYS A 225 -13.42 -5.43 19.65
C LYS A 225 -14.71 -6.26 19.49
N LYS A 226 -15.21 -6.36 18.25
CA LYS A 226 -16.37 -7.21 17.88
C LYS A 226 -16.02 -8.69 17.68
N GLY A 227 -14.76 -9.09 17.89
CA GLY A 227 -14.30 -10.47 17.72
C GLY A 227 -14.31 -10.97 16.26
N LYS A 228 -14.33 -10.07 15.28
CA LYS A 228 -14.35 -10.44 13.84
C LYS A 228 -12.97 -10.67 13.26
N ILE A 229 -11.97 -9.99 13.79
CA ILE A 229 -10.57 -10.08 13.36
C ILE A 229 -9.65 -10.12 14.58
N LYS A 230 -8.38 -10.45 14.33
CA LYS A 230 -7.27 -10.24 15.25
C LYS A 230 -6.22 -9.37 14.56
N ILE A 231 -5.92 -8.21 15.12
CA ILE A 231 -4.78 -7.39 14.73
C ILE A 231 -3.52 -8.03 15.31
N ILE A 232 -2.57 -8.37 14.45
CA ILE A 232 -1.30 -9.00 14.82
C ILE A 232 -0.23 -7.93 15.04
N GLU A 233 -0.23 -6.91 14.17
CA GLU A 233 0.76 -5.84 14.19
C GLU A 233 0.15 -4.57 13.58
N ALA A 234 0.36 -3.43 14.23
CA ALA A 234 0.06 -2.10 13.68
C ALA A 234 1.18 -1.16 14.11
N ARG A 235 2.00 -0.69 13.16
CA ARG A 235 3.14 0.17 13.46
C ARG A 235 3.62 0.94 12.24
N ARG A 236 4.41 1.97 12.47
CA ARG A 236 5.20 2.64 11.45
C ARG A 236 6.38 1.75 11.03
N SER A 237 6.78 1.84 9.77
CA SER A 237 8.06 1.27 9.30
C SER A 237 9.22 2.22 9.56
N GLY A 238 8.95 3.50 9.76
CA GLY A 238 9.94 4.57 9.78
C GLY A 238 10.44 4.96 8.39
N ILE A 239 9.86 4.40 7.32
CA ILE A 239 10.24 4.66 5.92
C ILE A 239 9.08 5.35 5.22
N GLY A 240 9.39 6.36 4.40
CA GLY A 240 8.40 7.05 3.61
C GLY A 240 8.98 7.77 2.40
N SER A 241 8.09 8.28 1.55
CA SER A 241 8.45 9.19 0.46
C SER A 241 8.78 10.59 0.99
N PHE A 242 9.14 11.49 0.10
CA PHE A 242 9.41 12.89 0.47
C PHE A 242 8.21 13.55 1.19
N LEU A 243 7.01 13.35 0.67
CA LEU A 243 5.81 14.05 1.14
C LEU A 243 5.14 13.40 2.34
N ILE A 244 5.26 12.07 2.49
CA ILE A 244 4.54 11.32 3.53
C ILE A 244 5.39 10.21 4.17
N ASP A 245 5.09 9.86 5.42
CA ASP A 245 5.43 8.58 6.03
C ASP A 245 4.44 7.54 5.50
N GLY A 246 4.77 6.98 4.32
CA GLY A 246 3.79 6.31 3.47
C GLY A 246 3.72 4.79 3.61
N TYR A 247 4.60 4.16 4.42
CA TYR A 247 4.75 2.71 4.45
C TYR A 247 4.57 2.14 5.86
N SER A 248 3.49 2.55 6.52
CA SER A 248 3.06 1.93 7.78
C SER A 248 2.56 0.52 7.54
N ILE A 249 2.66 -0.32 8.56
CA ILE A 249 2.37 -1.75 8.48
C ILE A 249 1.18 -2.07 9.36
N ILE A 250 0.15 -2.69 8.79
CA ILE A 250 -0.94 -3.30 9.53
C ILE A 250 -1.06 -4.75 9.11
N ILE A 251 -1.07 -5.66 10.07
CA ILE A 251 -1.22 -7.09 9.83
C ILE A 251 -2.36 -7.59 10.70
N TRP A 252 -3.30 -8.27 10.08
CA TRP A 252 -4.46 -8.82 10.76
C TRP A 252 -4.92 -10.14 10.12
N LYS A 253 -5.76 -10.86 10.82
CA LYS A 253 -6.43 -12.05 10.31
C LYS A 253 -7.88 -12.10 10.75
N PRO A 254 -8.78 -12.65 9.93
CA PRO A 254 -10.13 -12.95 10.34
C PRO A 254 -10.17 -13.96 11.48
N ILE A 255 -11.13 -13.85 12.40
CA ILE A 255 -11.41 -14.83 13.45
C ILE A 255 -12.63 -15.65 13.04
N TRP A 256 -12.52 -16.96 13.10
CA TRP A 256 -13.61 -17.89 12.84
C TRP A 256 -14.07 -18.50 14.17
N LYS A 257 -15.33 -18.36 14.50
CA LYS A 257 -15.94 -19.29 15.45
C LYS A 257 -15.98 -20.63 14.73
N LYS A 258 -15.26 -21.65 15.24
CA LYS A 258 -15.56 -23.04 14.86
C LYS A 258 -17.06 -23.22 15.10
N GLN A 259 -17.82 -23.57 14.07
CA GLN A 259 -19.14 -24.13 14.31
C GLN A 259 -18.85 -25.44 15.06
N ASN A 260 -19.20 -25.46 16.35
CA ASN A 260 -19.27 -26.71 17.07
C ASN A 260 -20.41 -27.48 16.39
N ASN A 261 -20.04 -28.49 15.58
CA ASN A 261 -20.96 -29.54 15.16
C ASN A 261 -21.24 -30.43 16.35
#